data_f8e6df960fc3cee564c630a0e55c47ef
#
_entry.id   f8e6df960fc3cee564c630a0e55c47ef
#
_cell.length_a   1.000
_cell.length_b   1.000
_cell.length_c   1.000
_cell.angle_alpha   90.00
_cell.angle_beta   90.00
_cell.angle_gamma   90.00
#
_symmetry.space_group_name_H-M   'P 1'
#
loop_
_entity.id
_entity.type
_entity.pdbx_description
1 polymer ?
#
loop_
_entity_poly.entity_id
_entity_poly.type
_entity_poly.pdbx_seq_one_letter_code
_entity_poly.pdbx_strand_id
1 'polypeptide(L)'
;MKIKKGDTVIVLAGKDKGKTGKVIKVMPKDEKVLVEGLNMQTKHQKQTQKERSDIKHQEGPIHISNVIYYNSKDKTPVKIGYKFTGDKKIRVSRKTGEELE
;
A
#
# COMPACT_ATOMS: atom_id res chain seq x y z
N MET A 1 0.11 -11.50 4.43
CA MET A 1 -0.20 -10.43 3.46
C MET A 1 0.87 -10.41 2.38
N LYS A 2 0.46 -10.36 1.13
CA LYS A 2 1.39 -10.39 -0.01
C LYS A 2 2.12 -9.08 -0.26
N ILE A 3 1.54 -7.96 0.16
CA ILE A 3 2.13 -6.63 0.04
C ILE A 3 3.03 -6.35 1.24
N LYS A 4 4.17 -5.73 1.01
CA LYS A 4 5.13 -5.36 2.05
C LYS A 4 5.38 -3.87 2.07
N LYS A 5 5.87 -3.36 3.21
CA LYS A 5 6.38 -1.99 3.30
C LYS A 5 7.48 -1.78 2.26
N GLY A 6 7.40 -0.69 1.54
CA GLY A 6 8.35 -0.35 0.48
C GLY A 6 7.91 -0.77 -0.92
N ASP A 7 6.85 -1.58 -1.02
CA ASP A 7 6.31 -1.96 -2.32
C ASP A 7 5.62 -0.77 -2.98
N THR A 8 5.70 -0.69 -4.30
CA THR A 8 4.89 0.24 -5.08
C THR A 8 3.58 -0.47 -5.44
N VAL A 9 2.47 0.21 -5.22
CA VAL A 9 1.14 -0.32 -5.52
C VAL A 9 0.32 0.68 -6.32
N ILE A 10 -0.70 0.18 -7.03
CA ILE A 10 -1.68 1.02 -7.72
C ILE A 10 -3.05 0.80 -7.08
N VAL A 11 -3.81 1.87 -6.93
CA VAL A 11 -5.14 1.81 -6.34
C VAL A 11 -6.17 1.43 -7.40
N LEU A 12 -6.98 0.42 -7.08
CA LEU A 12 -7.96 -0.14 -8.01
C LEU A 12 -9.35 0.49 -7.89
N ALA A 13 -9.67 1.09 -6.75
CA ALA A 13 -11.00 1.62 -6.51
C ALA A 13 -10.96 2.81 -5.55
N GLY A 14 -12.02 3.61 -5.56
CA GLY A 14 -12.15 4.77 -4.69
C GLY A 14 -11.68 6.05 -5.33
N LYS A 15 -11.53 7.10 -4.51
CA LYS A 15 -11.18 8.45 -5.00
C LYS A 15 -9.79 8.53 -5.64
N ASP A 16 -8.88 7.65 -5.26
CA ASP A 16 -7.52 7.65 -5.78
C ASP A 16 -7.28 6.57 -6.84
N LYS A 17 -8.33 6.01 -7.40
CA LYS A 17 -8.24 4.98 -8.44
C LYS A 17 -7.27 5.38 -9.54
N GLY A 18 -6.36 4.46 -9.86
CA GLY A 18 -5.35 4.68 -10.90
C GLY A 18 -4.08 5.38 -10.43
N LYS A 19 -4.04 5.83 -9.20
CA LYS A 19 -2.83 6.44 -8.63
C LYS A 19 -1.90 5.38 -8.08
N THR A 20 -0.60 5.62 -8.19
CA THR A 20 0.43 4.74 -7.65
C THR A 20 1.12 5.39 -6.47
N GLY A 21 1.65 4.59 -5.59
CA GLY A 21 2.39 5.08 -4.44
C GLY A 21 3.15 3.96 -3.74
N LYS A 22 4.01 4.35 -2.82
CA LYS A 22 4.82 3.42 -2.05
C LYS A 22 4.14 3.10 -0.72
N VAL A 23 4.11 1.83 -0.36
CA VAL A 23 3.55 1.39 0.93
C VAL A 23 4.48 1.82 2.05
N ILE A 24 3.96 2.60 2.98
CA ILE A 24 4.73 3.09 4.13
C ILE A 24 4.46 2.30 5.40
N LYS A 25 3.34 1.61 5.47
CA LYS A 25 2.99 0.77 6.61
C LYS A 25 2.00 -0.31 6.20
N VAL A 26 2.15 -1.48 6.80
CA VAL A 26 1.26 -2.62 6.58
C VAL A 26 0.59 -2.97 7.90
N MET A 27 -0.72 -3.16 7.87
CA MET A 27 -1.52 -3.56 9.03
C MET A 27 -2.20 -4.90 8.74
N PRO A 28 -1.50 -6.02 8.95
CA PRO A 28 -2.01 -7.35 8.55
C PRO A 28 -3.31 -7.76 9.24
N LYS A 29 -3.47 -7.41 10.50
CA LYS A 29 -4.68 -7.76 11.26
C LYS A 29 -5.94 -7.11 10.69
N ASP A 30 -5.80 -5.89 10.18
CA ASP A 30 -6.91 -5.14 9.60
C ASP A 30 -7.00 -5.31 8.09
N GLU A 31 -6.05 -6.02 7.49
CA GLU A 31 -5.94 -6.20 6.04
C GLU A 31 -5.89 -4.85 5.31
N LYS A 32 -5.14 -3.91 5.88
CA LYS A 32 -5.01 -2.55 5.33
C LYS A 32 -3.56 -2.13 5.21
N VAL A 33 -3.33 -1.16 4.34
CA VAL A 33 -2.00 -0.57 4.13
C VAL A 33 -2.11 0.94 4.07
N LEU A 34 -1.03 1.62 4.46
CA LEU A 34 -0.88 3.05 4.23
C LEU A 34 0.03 3.24 3.02
N VAL A 35 -0.43 4.04 2.07
CA VAL A 35 0.31 4.32 0.85
C VAL A 35 0.65 5.80 0.81
N GLU A 36 1.91 6.12 0.57
CA GLU A 36 2.41 7.49 0.57
C GLU A 36 1.61 8.38 -0.38
N GLY A 37 1.09 9.48 0.15
CA GLY A 37 0.34 10.46 -0.62
C GLY A 37 -1.04 10.05 -1.08
N LEU A 38 -1.51 8.87 -0.71
CA LEU A 38 -2.82 8.36 -1.15
C LEU A 38 -3.80 8.26 0.01
N ASN A 39 -5.08 8.33 -0.32
CA ASN A 39 -6.18 8.32 0.64
C ASN A 39 -5.97 9.33 1.76
N MET A 40 -5.54 10.53 1.39
CA MET A 40 -5.25 11.59 2.35
C MET A 40 -6.50 11.99 3.10
N GLN A 41 -6.36 12.09 4.40
CA GLN A 41 -7.44 12.49 5.29
C GLN A 41 -7.02 13.72 6.07
N THR A 42 -7.96 14.63 6.27
CA THR A 42 -7.77 15.79 7.12
C THR A 42 -8.24 15.43 8.52
N LYS A 43 -7.34 15.51 9.48
CA LYS A 43 -7.65 15.22 10.88
C LYS A 43 -7.50 16.46 11.72
N HIS A 44 -8.53 16.74 12.53
CA HIS A 44 -8.47 17.78 13.54
C HIS A 44 -7.98 17.15 14.85
N GLN A 45 -6.89 17.66 15.37
CA GLN A 45 -6.45 17.26 16.70
C GLN A 45 -7.21 18.07 17.74
N LYS A 46 -7.61 17.40 18.81
CA LYS A 46 -8.22 18.08 19.93
C LYS A 46 -7.25 19.11 20.49
N GLN A 47 -7.72 20.33 20.57
CA GLN A 47 -6.95 21.42 21.13
C GLN A 47 -6.84 21.26 22.64
N THR A 48 -5.64 21.30 23.16
CA THR A 48 -5.42 21.45 24.59
C THR A 48 -5.40 22.94 24.92
N GLN A 49 -5.45 23.28 26.19
CA GLN A 49 -5.57 24.67 26.62
C GLN A 49 -4.52 25.63 26.07
N LYS A 50 -3.38 25.14 25.69
CA LYS A 50 -2.25 25.94 25.24
C LYS A 50 -1.89 25.75 23.78
N GLU A 51 -2.57 24.87 23.08
CA GLU A 51 -2.21 24.51 21.71
C GLU A 51 -3.30 24.93 20.74
N ARG A 52 -2.87 25.32 19.56
CA ARG A 52 -3.80 25.60 18.49
C ARG A 52 -4.36 24.30 17.93
N SER A 53 -5.59 24.38 17.44
CA SER A 53 -6.13 23.28 16.65
C SER A 53 -5.30 23.12 15.39
N ASP A 54 -4.63 22.00 15.27
CA ASP A 54 -3.88 21.70 14.05
C ASP A 54 -4.71 20.81 13.15
N ILE A 55 -4.70 21.16 11.88
CA ILE A 55 -5.28 20.33 10.82
C ILE A 55 -4.12 19.55 10.25
N LYS A 56 -4.15 18.24 10.41
CA LYS A 56 -3.13 17.36 9.84
C LYS A 56 -3.68 16.58 8.67
N HIS A 57 -2.88 16.53 7.62
CA HIS A 57 -3.16 15.68 6.47
C HIS A 57 -2.33 14.42 6.62
N GLN A 58 -2.99 13.29 6.71
CA GLN A 58 -2.35 12.00 6.86
C GLN A 58 -2.91 11.01 5.86
N GLU A 59 -2.08 10.05 5.46
CA GLU A 59 -2.56 8.94 4.67
C GLU A 59 -3.55 8.13 5.51
N GLY A 60 -4.70 7.85 4.93
CA GLY A 60 -5.68 6.95 5.54
C GLY A 60 -5.43 5.51 5.11
N PRO A 61 -5.83 4.53 5.94
CA PRO A 61 -5.64 3.13 5.57
C PRO A 61 -6.50 2.73 4.38
N ILE A 62 -5.92 1.92 3.49
CA ILE A 62 -6.60 1.39 2.31
C ILE A 62 -6.64 -0.13 2.45
N HIS A 63 -7.81 -0.73 2.24
CA HIS A 63 -7.94 -2.18 2.28
C HIS A 63 -7.11 -2.82 1.17
N ILE A 64 -6.46 -3.94 1.45
CA ILE A 64 -5.57 -4.62 0.50
C ILE A 64 -6.28 -5.07 -0.78
N SER A 65 -7.60 -5.30 -0.72
CA SER A 65 -8.38 -5.65 -1.90
C SER A 65 -8.47 -4.51 -2.92
N ASN A 66 -8.19 -3.27 -2.49
CA ASN A 66 -8.28 -2.08 -3.31
C ASN A 66 -6.94 -1.65 -3.89
N VAL A 67 -5.89 -2.39 -3.63
CA VAL A 67 -4.55 -2.11 -4.17
C VAL A 67 -3.94 -3.37 -4.75
N ILE A 68 -3.04 -3.20 -5.70
CA ILE A 68 -2.30 -4.30 -6.30
C ILE A 68 -0.85 -3.87 -6.49
N TYR A 69 0.07 -4.82 -6.39
CA TYR A 69 1.48 -4.56 -6.64
C TYR A 69 1.65 -3.97 -8.04
N TYR A 70 2.42 -2.91 -8.14
CA TYR A 70 2.66 -2.21 -9.39
C TYR A 70 4.14 -2.31 -9.75
N ASN A 71 4.43 -2.87 -10.93
CA ASN A 71 5.79 -2.93 -11.43
C ASN A 71 6.10 -1.61 -12.15
N SER A 72 6.88 -0.75 -11.51
CA SER A 72 7.20 0.57 -12.06
C SER A 72 8.10 0.50 -13.30
N LYS A 73 8.85 -0.59 -13.47
CA LYS A 73 9.68 -0.78 -14.66
C LYS A 73 8.85 -1.01 -15.90
N ASP A 74 7.84 -1.87 -15.78
CA ASP A 74 6.95 -2.23 -16.88
C ASP A 74 5.68 -1.38 -16.90
N LYS A 75 5.47 -0.57 -15.88
CA LYS A 75 4.27 0.25 -15.68
C LYS A 75 2.99 -0.58 -15.76
N THR A 76 3.01 -1.75 -15.14
CA THR A 76 1.88 -2.67 -15.15
C THR A 76 1.53 -3.16 -13.76
N PRO A 77 0.24 -3.37 -13.48
CA PRO A 77 -0.16 -4.02 -12.24
C PRO A 77 0.21 -5.50 -12.29
N VAL A 78 0.62 -6.04 -11.15
CA VAL A 78 1.11 -7.41 -11.04
C VAL A 78 0.41 -8.12 -9.89
N LYS A 79 -0.17 -9.27 -10.20
CA LYS A 79 -0.70 -10.17 -9.17
C LYS A 79 0.46 -10.96 -8.57
N ILE A 80 0.53 -10.95 -7.25
CA ILE A 80 1.60 -11.63 -6.53
C ILE A 80 1.23 -13.08 -6.27
N GLY A 81 2.11 -14.00 -6.67
CA GLY A 81 2.07 -15.39 -6.26
C GLY A 81 3.30 -15.70 -5.42
N TYR A 82 3.42 -16.96 -5.03
CA TYR A 82 4.58 -17.42 -4.26
C TYR A 82 5.22 -18.60 -4.94
N LYS A 83 6.54 -18.64 -4.88
CA LYS A 83 7.36 -19.76 -5.31
C LYS A 83 8.15 -20.25 -4.11
N PHE A 84 8.22 -21.56 -3.93
CA PHE A 84 8.99 -22.14 -2.85
C PHE A 84 10.31 -22.67 -3.40
N THR A 85 11.41 -22.22 -2.80
CA THR A 85 12.74 -22.72 -3.13
C THR A 85 13.37 -23.19 -1.82
N GLY A 86 13.39 -24.52 -1.62
CA GLY A 86 13.78 -25.10 -0.34
C GLY A 86 12.83 -24.63 0.75
N ASP A 87 13.37 -24.03 1.81
CA ASP A 87 12.59 -23.50 2.93
C ASP A 87 12.13 -22.07 2.73
N LYS A 88 12.44 -21.47 1.59
CA LYS A 88 12.13 -20.07 1.35
C LYS A 88 10.89 -19.90 0.49
N LYS A 89 10.06 -18.97 0.91
CA LYS A 89 8.88 -18.52 0.18
C LYS A 89 9.22 -17.20 -0.51
N ILE A 90 9.19 -17.21 -1.84
CA ILE A 90 9.57 -16.04 -2.64
C ILE A 90 8.35 -15.50 -3.36
N ARG A 91 8.17 -14.18 -3.32
CA ARG A 91 7.10 -13.54 -4.07
C ARG A 91 7.48 -13.48 -5.55
N VAL A 92 6.55 -13.86 -6.41
CA VAL A 92 6.75 -13.83 -7.85
C VAL A 92 5.54 -13.21 -8.54
N SER A 93 5.76 -12.71 -9.76
CA SER A 93 4.65 -12.31 -10.63
C SER A 93 3.92 -13.56 -11.11
N ARG A 94 2.62 -13.62 -10.87
CA ARG A 94 1.81 -14.77 -11.34
C ARG A 94 1.76 -14.87 -12.85
N LYS A 95 1.94 -13.76 -13.55
CA LYS A 95 1.88 -13.73 -15.02
C LYS A 95 3.18 -14.20 -15.66
N THR A 96 4.32 -13.77 -15.13
CA THR A 96 5.63 -14.02 -15.76
C THR A 96 6.50 -15.00 -14.98
N GLY A 97 6.21 -15.19 -13.71
CA GLY A 97 7.06 -15.99 -12.82
C GLY A 97 8.31 -15.26 -12.32
N GLU A 98 8.48 -13.99 -12.67
CA GLU A 98 9.60 -13.20 -12.19
C GLU A 98 9.57 -13.03 -10.67
N GLU A 99 10.75 -13.14 -10.05
CA GLU A 99 10.87 -12.89 -8.62
C GLU A 99 10.68 -11.40 -8.32
N LEU A 100 9.91 -11.12 -7.26
CA LEU A 100 9.67 -9.76 -6.78
C LEU A 100 10.46 -9.53 -5.50
N GLU A 101 10.92 -8.33 -5.34
CA GLU A 101 11.63 -7.93 -4.12
C GLU A 101 10.72 -7.86 -2.90
#